data_c17e89f7c852b2c8db81ccafa9734502
#
_entry.id   c17e89f7c852b2c8db81ccafa9734502
#
_cell.length_a   1.000
_cell.length_b   1.000
_cell.length_c   1.000
_cell.angle_alpha   90.00
_cell.angle_beta   90.00
_cell.angle_gamma   90.00
#
_symmetry.space_group_name_H-M   'P 1'
#
loop_
_entity.id
_entity.type
_entity.pdbx_description
1 polymer ?
#
loop_
_entity_poly.entity_id
_entity_poly.type
_entity_poly.pdbx_seq_one_letter_code
_entity_poly.pdbx_strand_id
1 'polypeptide(L)'
;MANKDNVKQLIILGNGFDLQCGIKTTYSSFIEYVLTNKYKSYLEQLSQNNLTAIESFEKYVQNLVNCYNDDLLIDGSLNVTWSFFPKINIWYIIFLYEKINQSANWSSVEDIIKRYVKTSDMPMAKFTEFLSDAVFIRAFHKVRKSAYYMEQKTLENFARLIVCHLFRRINDVKIIKLNSLIEQIESYEKIFNTNNSEDNLDKIEQNNLPKVQNLITEILLSELNDLEDDFQDFLQNQLADHLEYSQNVSNTLYEIAKTNNHELNYNIFNFNYTVPWKKDKRLFPKLKSYINVHGEMKADNSIMNNIIFGIDSIGLDPIKHEYRFTKAYRTLELYTDYNYLAESTEKIFTKDIVVIKFYGHSLTEADYSYFQHIFDLYDLYNSSVKLIFYYSEYAGREASDIKQEQLSSISCLIEKYGETLDNKNHGKNLLTRLIQTGRLKLICI
;
A
#
# COMPACT_ATOMS: atom_id res chain seq x y z
N MET A 1 -19.72 38.75 19.00
CA MET A 1 -18.94 37.72 19.73
C MET A 1 -18.48 36.69 18.73
N ALA A 2 -17.18 36.61 18.45
CA ALA A 2 -16.65 35.58 17.55
C ALA A 2 -16.91 34.22 18.20
N ASN A 3 -17.57 33.34 17.46
CA ASN A 3 -17.92 32.00 17.93
C ASN A 3 -16.63 31.27 18.28
N LYS A 4 -16.38 31.03 19.58
CA LYS A 4 -15.13 30.41 20.11
C LYS A 4 -14.85 29.02 19.58
N ASP A 5 -15.82 28.39 18.90
CA ASP A 5 -15.74 27.03 18.39
C ASP A 5 -15.44 26.94 16.87
N ASN A 6 -15.23 28.09 16.22
CA ASN A 6 -15.03 28.10 14.77
C ASN A 6 -13.66 27.53 14.38
N VAL A 7 -13.65 26.48 13.55
CA VAL A 7 -12.44 25.83 13.03
C VAL A 7 -12.01 26.54 11.74
N LYS A 8 -10.80 27.10 11.76
CA LYS A 8 -10.26 27.87 10.61
C LYS A 8 -9.13 27.17 9.86
N GLN A 9 -8.67 26.05 10.37
CA GLN A 9 -7.52 25.33 9.79
C GLN A 9 -7.83 23.84 9.63
N LEU A 10 -7.39 23.31 8.48
CA LEU A 10 -7.27 21.91 8.20
C LEU A 10 -5.78 21.55 8.20
N ILE A 11 -5.38 20.57 9.01
CA ILE A 11 -4.01 20.08 9.05
C ILE A 11 -3.98 18.70 8.41
N ILE A 12 -3.17 18.55 7.36
CA ILE A 12 -2.95 17.31 6.62
C ILE A 12 -1.62 16.73 7.07
N LEU A 13 -1.66 15.50 7.58
CA LEU A 13 -0.51 14.79 8.11
C LEU A 13 -0.19 13.56 7.27
N GLY A 14 1.09 13.33 6.99
CA GLY A 14 1.59 12.10 6.37
C GLY A 14 2.70 11.46 7.20
N ASN A 15 3.27 10.36 6.73
CA ASN A 15 4.19 9.50 7.48
C ASN A 15 5.41 10.23 8.06
N GLY A 16 5.91 11.26 7.37
CA GLY A 16 7.01 12.10 7.89
C GLY A 16 6.70 12.77 9.22
N PHE A 17 5.41 12.96 9.56
CA PHE A 17 5.00 13.47 10.86
C PHE A 17 5.27 12.47 11.98
N ASP A 18 4.91 11.21 11.79
CA ASP A 18 5.16 10.13 12.75
C ASP A 18 6.67 9.90 12.96
N LEU A 19 7.44 9.92 11.86
CA LEU A 19 8.90 9.82 11.91
C LEU A 19 9.52 10.96 12.70
N GLN A 20 9.08 12.20 12.52
CA GLN A 20 9.54 13.36 13.27
C GLN A 20 9.17 13.27 14.75
N CYS A 21 8.03 12.66 15.06
CA CYS A 21 7.59 12.45 16.44
C CYS A 21 8.29 11.27 17.13
N GLY A 22 9.18 10.55 16.45
CA GLY A 22 10.11 9.58 17.02
C GLY A 22 9.76 8.12 16.83
N ILE A 23 8.71 7.77 16.06
CA ILE A 23 8.41 6.36 15.75
C ILE A 23 8.84 5.98 14.34
N LYS A 24 9.37 4.76 14.17
CA LYS A 24 9.90 4.26 12.91
C LYS A 24 8.77 3.59 12.11
N THR A 25 8.01 4.38 11.37
CA THR A 25 6.85 3.91 10.59
C THR A 25 7.15 3.71 9.10
N THR A 26 8.42 3.52 8.72
CA THR A 26 8.79 3.21 7.35
C THR A 26 8.49 1.74 7.02
N TYR A 27 8.17 1.47 5.76
CA TYR A 27 7.98 0.08 5.29
C TYR A 27 9.22 -0.79 5.45
N SER A 28 10.43 -0.23 5.33
CA SER A 28 11.68 -0.97 5.59
C SER A 28 11.75 -1.43 7.05
N SER A 29 11.44 -0.55 8.01
CA SER A 29 11.40 -0.90 9.42
C SER A 29 10.31 -1.93 9.73
N PHE A 30 9.17 -1.83 9.07
CA PHE A 30 8.08 -2.79 9.19
C PHE A 30 8.50 -4.19 8.71
N ILE A 31 9.07 -4.29 7.51
CA ILE A 31 9.50 -5.58 6.96
C ILE A 31 10.60 -6.20 7.83
N GLU A 32 11.57 -5.39 8.29
CA GLU A 32 12.59 -5.85 9.22
C GLU A 32 11.98 -6.41 10.51
N TYR A 33 11.01 -5.70 11.07
CA TYR A 33 10.29 -6.16 12.27
C TYR A 33 9.61 -7.52 12.04
N VAL A 34 8.88 -7.68 10.94
CA VAL A 34 8.17 -8.92 10.65
C VAL A 34 9.15 -10.08 10.43
N LEU A 35 10.21 -9.86 9.64
CA LEU A 35 11.21 -10.88 9.37
C LEU A 35 11.95 -11.31 10.64
N THR A 36 12.23 -10.38 11.55
CA THR A 36 12.95 -10.67 12.80
C THR A 36 12.08 -11.25 13.90
N ASN A 37 10.77 -11.02 13.88
CA ASN A 37 9.86 -11.49 14.93
C ASN A 37 9.01 -12.68 14.46
N LYS A 38 8.23 -12.51 13.39
CA LYS A 38 7.29 -13.53 12.92
C LYS A 38 7.98 -14.70 12.19
N TYR A 39 8.98 -14.39 11.37
CA TYR A 39 9.66 -15.38 10.52
C TYR A 39 11.05 -15.78 11.01
N LYS A 40 11.50 -15.28 12.18
CA LYS A 40 12.84 -15.54 12.72
C LYS A 40 13.25 -17.01 12.70
N SER A 41 12.40 -17.88 13.22
CA SER A 41 12.70 -19.33 13.31
C SER A 41 12.86 -20.00 11.93
N TYR A 42 12.19 -19.47 10.91
CA TYR A 42 12.34 -19.95 9.53
C TYR A 42 13.63 -19.44 8.89
N LEU A 43 13.95 -18.18 9.12
CA LEU A 43 15.15 -17.55 8.57
C LEU A 43 16.43 -18.10 9.23
N GLU A 44 16.40 -18.42 10.51
CA GLU A 44 17.52 -19.08 11.21
C GLU A 44 17.84 -20.45 10.63
N GLN A 45 16.84 -21.20 10.16
CA GLN A 45 17.04 -22.48 9.48
C GLN A 45 17.62 -22.33 8.08
N LEU A 46 17.42 -21.17 7.43
CA LEU A 46 17.96 -20.86 6.11
C LEU A 46 19.32 -20.19 6.18
N SER A 47 19.67 -19.60 7.34
CA SER A 47 20.92 -18.81 7.49
C SER A 47 22.14 -19.72 7.64
N GLN A 48 22.99 -19.68 6.64
CA GLN A 48 24.38 -20.07 6.77
C GLN A 48 25.20 -18.77 6.95
N ASN A 49 25.83 -18.60 8.14
CA ASN A 49 26.79 -17.54 8.45
C ASN A 49 26.23 -16.10 8.63
N ASN A 50 26.35 -15.54 9.82
CA ASN A 50 26.37 -14.10 10.21
C ASN A 50 25.55 -13.06 9.40
N LEU A 51 24.51 -13.47 8.65
CA LEU A 51 23.63 -12.59 7.88
C LEU A 51 22.47 -12.10 8.76
N THR A 52 22.05 -10.87 8.53
CA THR A 52 20.79 -10.36 9.09
C THR A 52 19.59 -11.15 8.57
N ALA A 53 18.44 -11.03 9.23
CA ALA A 53 17.20 -11.67 8.77
C ALA A 53 16.82 -11.26 7.34
N ILE A 54 16.99 -9.97 7.01
CA ILE A 54 16.73 -9.44 5.66
C ILE A 54 17.69 -10.04 4.64
N GLU A 55 18.99 -10.00 4.89
CA GLU A 55 19.98 -10.55 3.96
C GLU A 55 19.80 -12.06 3.75
N SER A 56 19.43 -12.79 4.80
CA SER A 56 19.12 -14.22 4.70
C SER A 56 17.92 -14.47 3.80
N PHE A 57 16.88 -13.64 3.92
CA PHE A 57 15.68 -13.75 3.11
C PHE A 57 15.90 -13.26 1.67
N GLU A 58 16.64 -12.18 1.47
CA GLU A 58 17.06 -11.72 0.14
C GLU A 58 17.82 -12.82 -0.60
N LYS A 59 18.81 -13.44 0.06
CA LYS A 59 19.56 -14.56 -0.51
C LYS A 59 18.67 -15.78 -0.80
N TYR A 60 17.71 -16.04 0.08
CA TYR A 60 16.73 -17.10 -0.14
C TYR A 60 15.89 -16.84 -1.39
N VAL A 61 15.30 -15.64 -1.53
CA VAL A 61 14.51 -15.26 -2.71
C VAL A 61 15.37 -15.30 -3.98
N GLN A 62 16.61 -14.78 -3.94
CA GLN A 62 17.55 -14.88 -5.07
C GLN A 62 17.84 -16.32 -5.46
N ASN A 63 18.11 -17.18 -4.49
CA ASN A 63 18.37 -18.60 -4.75
C ASN A 63 17.15 -19.26 -5.38
N LEU A 64 15.94 -19.00 -4.87
CA LEU A 64 14.70 -19.54 -5.44
C LEU A 64 14.50 -19.09 -6.90
N VAL A 65 14.79 -17.84 -7.21
CA VAL A 65 14.65 -17.30 -8.57
C VAL A 65 15.75 -17.82 -9.51
N ASN A 66 16.99 -17.95 -9.01
CA ASN A 66 18.15 -18.37 -9.81
C ASN A 66 18.23 -19.88 -9.99
N CYS A 67 17.78 -20.66 -8.98
CA CYS A 67 17.88 -22.12 -8.96
C CYS A 67 16.60 -22.80 -9.49
N TYR A 68 15.67 -22.04 -10.07
CA TYR A 68 14.46 -22.61 -10.63
C TYR A 68 14.76 -23.39 -11.91
N ASN A 69 15.36 -24.57 -11.74
CA ASN A 69 15.41 -25.63 -12.74
C ASN A 69 14.36 -26.67 -12.38
N ASP A 70 13.62 -27.16 -13.36
CA ASP A 70 12.58 -28.19 -13.21
C ASP A 70 13.10 -29.42 -12.45
N ASP A 71 14.41 -29.71 -12.49
CA ASP A 71 15.06 -30.83 -11.82
C ASP A 71 15.18 -30.68 -10.30
N LEU A 72 15.23 -29.45 -9.76
CA LEU A 72 15.34 -29.18 -8.32
C LEU A 72 14.02 -29.34 -7.56
N LEU A 73 12.88 -29.30 -8.26
CA LEU A 73 11.57 -29.65 -7.69
C LEU A 73 11.44 -31.16 -7.42
N ILE A 74 12.30 -31.98 -8.03
CA ILE A 74 12.24 -33.45 -8.02
C ILE A 74 13.17 -34.05 -7.00
N ASP A 75 14.33 -33.43 -6.79
CA ASP A 75 15.32 -33.89 -5.84
C ASP A 75 14.97 -33.40 -4.43
N GLY A 76 14.54 -34.27 -3.55
CA GLY A 76 14.05 -33.99 -2.21
C GLY A 76 14.89 -33.04 -1.33
N SER A 77 16.01 -32.54 -1.83
CA SER A 77 16.85 -31.52 -1.17
C SER A 77 16.15 -30.16 -1.01
N LEU A 78 15.17 -29.83 -1.88
CA LEU A 78 14.33 -28.63 -1.78
C LEU A 78 13.06 -28.84 -0.92
N ASN A 79 12.76 -30.05 -0.48
CA ASN A 79 11.58 -30.31 0.33
C ASN A 79 11.53 -29.49 1.63
N VAL A 80 12.67 -29.20 2.24
CA VAL A 80 12.75 -28.34 3.43
C VAL A 80 12.41 -26.89 3.06
N THR A 81 12.98 -26.36 1.96
CA THR A 81 12.79 -25.00 1.49
C THR A 81 11.35 -24.76 1.04
N TRP A 82 10.77 -25.71 0.33
CA TRP A 82 9.37 -25.65 -0.11
C TRP A 82 8.35 -25.77 1.02
N SER A 83 8.68 -26.45 2.12
CA SER A 83 7.80 -26.52 3.29
C SER A 83 7.61 -25.18 4.00
N PHE A 84 8.55 -24.24 3.84
CA PHE A 84 8.51 -22.91 4.46
C PHE A 84 7.90 -21.85 3.56
N PHE A 85 8.06 -21.98 2.24
CA PHE A 85 7.61 -20.98 1.26
C PHE A 85 6.12 -20.63 1.39
N PRO A 86 5.18 -21.58 1.56
CA PRO A 86 3.77 -21.27 1.72
C PRO A 86 3.41 -20.55 3.03
N LYS A 87 4.31 -20.47 3.98
CA LYS A 87 4.07 -19.83 5.28
C LYS A 87 4.45 -18.36 5.31
N ILE A 88 5.19 -17.92 4.30
CA ILE A 88 5.58 -16.50 4.16
C ILE A 88 4.54 -15.83 3.28
N ASN A 89 4.00 -14.71 3.73
CA ASN A 89 3.05 -13.93 2.97
C ASN A 89 3.66 -13.50 1.62
N ILE A 90 2.90 -13.64 0.54
CA ILE A 90 3.35 -13.39 -0.84
C ILE A 90 3.87 -11.96 -1.04
N TRP A 91 3.29 -10.98 -0.35
CA TRP A 91 3.69 -9.59 -0.48
C TRP A 91 5.10 -9.34 0.02
N TYR A 92 5.55 -10.03 1.08
CA TYR A 92 6.96 -9.92 1.52
C TYR A 92 7.92 -10.44 0.45
N ILE A 93 7.55 -11.51 -0.23
CA ILE A 93 8.34 -12.08 -1.32
C ILE A 93 8.41 -11.10 -2.49
N ILE A 94 7.26 -10.53 -2.88
CA ILE A 94 7.17 -9.53 -3.94
C ILE A 94 8.00 -8.28 -3.62
N PHE A 95 7.85 -7.73 -2.42
CA PHE A 95 8.60 -6.54 -2.01
C PHE A 95 10.10 -6.75 -2.02
N LEU A 96 10.57 -7.89 -1.56
CA LEU A 96 12.00 -8.20 -1.58
C LEU A 96 12.53 -8.46 -2.98
N TYR A 97 11.77 -9.13 -3.82
CA TYR A 97 12.13 -9.30 -5.22
C TYR A 97 12.30 -7.95 -5.94
N GLU A 98 11.37 -7.03 -5.74
CA GLU A 98 11.44 -5.68 -6.30
C GLU A 98 12.66 -4.90 -5.77
N LYS A 99 12.96 -5.01 -4.49
CA LYS A 99 14.15 -4.41 -3.89
C LYS A 99 15.44 -4.91 -4.54
N ILE A 100 15.57 -6.21 -4.72
CA ILE A 100 16.75 -6.86 -5.29
C ILE A 100 16.99 -6.42 -6.74
N ASN A 101 15.93 -6.35 -7.55
CA ASN A 101 16.06 -6.20 -8.99
C ASN A 101 16.02 -4.74 -9.47
N GLN A 102 15.48 -3.81 -8.72
CA GLN A 102 15.24 -2.45 -9.21
C GLN A 102 16.07 -1.37 -8.52
N SER A 103 16.94 -1.67 -7.55
CA SER A 103 17.58 -0.63 -6.71
C SER A 103 16.59 0.45 -6.25
N ALA A 104 15.30 0.14 -6.30
CA ALA A 104 14.22 1.07 -6.07
C ALA A 104 14.19 1.46 -4.60
N ASN A 105 14.10 2.74 -4.35
CA ASN A 105 13.72 3.26 -3.05
C ASN A 105 12.41 2.59 -2.62
N TRP A 106 12.38 2.00 -1.45
CA TRP A 106 11.21 1.39 -0.81
C TRP A 106 10.04 2.37 -0.57
N SER A 107 10.00 3.45 -1.29
CA SER A 107 9.11 4.57 -1.01
C SER A 107 7.65 4.31 -1.35
N SER A 108 7.33 3.24 -2.06
CA SER A 108 5.94 3.02 -2.47
C SER A 108 5.57 1.54 -2.56
N VAL A 109 5.16 0.97 -1.43
CA VAL A 109 4.42 -0.30 -1.38
C VAL A 109 3.21 -0.26 -2.33
N GLU A 110 2.55 0.88 -2.44
CA GLU A 110 1.39 1.10 -3.29
C GLU A 110 1.72 0.98 -4.79
N ASP A 111 2.87 1.51 -5.24
CA ASP A 111 3.31 1.35 -6.63
C ASP A 111 3.64 -0.12 -6.95
N ILE A 112 4.19 -0.86 -5.98
CA ILE A 112 4.43 -2.29 -6.14
C ILE A 112 3.08 -3.02 -6.23
N ILE A 113 2.14 -2.76 -5.32
CA ILE A 113 0.80 -3.34 -5.39
C ILE A 113 0.18 -3.06 -6.76
N LYS A 114 0.18 -1.78 -7.21
CA LYS A 114 -0.37 -1.38 -8.51
C LYS A 114 0.21 -2.18 -9.67
N ARG A 115 1.53 -2.40 -9.67
CA ARG A 115 2.22 -3.15 -10.72
C ARG A 115 1.81 -4.62 -10.77
N TYR A 116 1.62 -5.24 -9.61
CA TYR A 116 1.34 -6.66 -9.51
C TYR A 116 -0.14 -7.02 -9.63
N VAL A 117 -1.05 -6.09 -9.37
CA VAL A 117 -2.49 -6.37 -9.44
C VAL A 117 -3.12 -5.96 -10.76
N LYS A 118 -2.49 -5.08 -11.53
CA LYS A 118 -3.03 -4.58 -12.79
C LYS A 118 -3.04 -5.68 -13.83
N THR A 119 -4.22 -6.04 -14.30
CA THR A 119 -4.42 -7.20 -15.20
C THR A 119 -3.74 -7.05 -16.55
N SER A 120 -3.48 -5.81 -17.00
CA SER A 120 -2.74 -5.51 -18.22
C SER A 120 -1.22 -5.60 -18.05
N ASP A 121 -0.72 -5.61 -16.82
CA ASP A 121 0.70 -5.55 -16.56
C ASP A 121 1.32 -6.96 -16.53
N MET A 122 2.60 -7.04 -16.86
CA MET A 122 3.32 -8.28 -17.10
C MET A 122 3.19 -9.33 -15.98
N PRO A 123 3.35 -9.00 -14.67
CA PRO A 123 3.27 -10.01 -13.63
C PRO A 123 1.90 -10.70 -13.58
N MET A 124 0.80 -9.94 -13.58
CA MET A 124 -0.55 -10.51 -13.51
C MET A 124 -0.88 -11.32 -14.78
N ALA A 125 -0.51 -10.81 -15.96
CA ALA A 125 -0.69 -11.52 -17.22
C ALA A 125 0.03 -12.88 -17.20
N LYS A 126 1.27 -12.93 -16.69
CA LYS A 126 2.04 -14.18 -16.55
C LYS A 126 1.45 -15.12 -15.52
N PHE A 127 1.00 -14.63 -14.37
CA PHE A 127 0.32 -15.46 -13.37
C PHE A 127 -0.92 -16.12 -13.96
N THR A 128 -1.68 -15.35 -14.71
CA THR A 128 -2.90 -15.84 -15.36
C THR A 128 -2.58 -16.87 -16.45
N GLU A 129 -1.56 -16.61 -17.28
CA GLU A 129 -1.07 -17.53 -18.32
C GLU A 129 -0.67 -18.87 -17.69
N PHE A 130 0.21 -18.86 -16.68
CA PHE A 130 0.69 -20.07 -16.03
C PHE A 130 -0.42 -20.84 -15.29
N LEU A 131 -1.34 -20.16 -14.63
CA LEU A 131 -2.47 -20.83 -13.98
C LEU A 131 -3.52 -21.35 -14.95
N SER A 132 -3.60 -20.79 -16.16
CA SER A 132 -4.49 -21.24 -17.22
C SER A 132 -3.88 -22.37 -18.06
N ASP A 133 -2.54 -22.51 -18.04
CA ASP A 133 -1.84 -23.52 -18.79
C ASP A 133 -2.07 -24.93 -18.19
N ALA A 134 -2.90 -25.72 -18.86
CA ALA A 134 -3.17 -27.10 -18.49
C ALA A 134 -1.89 -27.96 -18.46
N VAL A 135 -0.88 -27.63 -19.27
CA VAL A 135 0.42 -28.30 -19.28
C VAL A 135 1.21 -27.97 -18.03
N PHE A 136 1.18 -26.70 -17.56
CA PHE A 136 1.81 -26.27 -16.32
C PHE A 136 1.16 -26.96 -15.10
N ILE A 137 -0.16 -27.02 -15.06
CA ILE A 137 -0.91 -27.74 -14.02
C ILE A 137 -0.54 -29.23 -14.02
N ARG A 138 -0.43 -29.86 -15.18
CA ARG A 138 0.00 -31.26 -15.32
C ARG A 138 1.47 -31.47 -14.94
N ALA A 139 2.36 -30.55 -15.33
CA ALA A 139 3.77 -30.61 -14.97
C ALA A 139 3.97 -30.44 -13.47
N PHE A 140 3.19 -29.58 -12.83
CA PHE A 140 3.20 -29.42 -11.38
C PHE A 140 2.79 -30.71 -10.63
N HIS A 141 1.85 -31.47 -11.19
CA HIS A 141 1.46 -32.79 -10.66
C HIS A 141 2.37 -33.95 -11.10
N LYS A 142 3.06 -33.85 -12.21
CA LYS A 142 3.82 -34.98 -12.82
C LYS A 142 5.28 -34.68 -13.15
N VAL A 143 5.83 -33.54 -12.77
CA VAL A 143 7.24 -33.22 -12.96
C VAL A 143 7.88 -33.92 -14.17
N ARG A 144 7.92 -33.30 -15.32
CA ARG A 144 8.96 -33.57 -16.35
C ARG A 144 8.94 -32.60 -17.52
N LYS A 145 10.14 -32.03 -17.75
CA LYS A 145 10.79 -31.61 -18.99
C LYS A 145 10.29 -30.35 -19.69
N SER A 146 11.09 -29.26 -19.68
CA SER A 146 12.00 -29.00 -20.80
C SER A 146 12.91 -27.81 -20.50
N ALA A 147 14.19 -28.03 -20.69
CA ALA A 147 15.24 -27.03 -20.68
C ALA A 147 15.23 -26.24 -21.98
N TYR A 148 14.39 -25.24 -22.10
CA TYR A 148 14.51 -24.27 -23.18
C TYR A 148 14.09 -22.88 -22.69
N TYR A 149 14.96 -21.92 -22.87
CA TYR A 149 14.90 -20.46 -22.65
C TYR A 149 15.65 -19.92 -21.43
N MET A 150 16.85 -19.46 -21.70
CA MET A 150 17.80 -19.03 -20.65
C MET A 150 17.92 -17.51 -20.45
N GLU A 151 17.29 -16.59 -21.19
CA GLU A 151 17.61 -15.14 -21.12
C GLU A 151 16.46 -14.17 -20.78
N GLN A 152 15.21 -14.57 -20.79
CA GLN A 152 14.11 -13.80 -20.17
C GLN A 152 13.74 -14.33 -18.78
N LYS A 153 14.64 -15.02 -18.14
CA LYS A 153 14.39 -16.03 -17.11
C LYS A 153 13.95 -15.52 -15.75
N THR A 154 14.42 -14.35 -15.33
CA THR A 154 14.27 -13.96 -13.92
C THR A 154 12.81 -13.64 -13.59
N LEU A 155 12.10 -12.91 -14.43
CA LEU A 155 10.69 -12.57 -14.20
C LEU A 155 9.78 -13.78 -14.39
N GLU A 156 10.06 -14.62 -15.39
CA GLU A 156 9.28 -15.86 -15.61
C GLU A 156 9.46 -16.84 -14.47
N ASN A 157 10.68 -17.04 -13.98
CA ASN A 157 10.95 -17.90 -12.84
C ASN A 157 10.27 -17.36 -11.57
N PHE A 158 10.29 -16.04 -11.36
CA PHE A 158 9.59 -15.41 -10.27
C PHE A 158 8.07 -15.57 -10.37
N ALA A 159 7.50 -15.38 -11.56
CA ALA A 159 6.07 -15.59 -11.81
C ALA A 159 5.67 -17.05 -11.53
N ARG A 160 6.46 -18.03 -11.97
CA ARG A 160 6.25 -19.46 -11.67
C ARG A 160 6.32 -19.72 -10.16
N LEU A 161 7.27 -19.10 -9.47
CA LEU A 161 7.41 -19.19 -8.02
C LEU A 161 6.15 -18.69 -7.30
N ILE A 162 5.65 -17.51 -7.69
CA ILE A 162 4.41 -16.94 -7.16
C ILE A 162 3.22 -17.86 -7.43
N VAL A 163 3.10 -18.37 -8.65
CA VAL A 163 2.03 -19.32 -9.00
C VAL A 163 2.09 -20.60 -8.17
N CYS A 164 3.29 -21.14 -7.92
CA CYS A 164 3.47 -22.27 -7.04
C CYS A 164 3.06 -21.95 -5.59
N HIS A 165 3.37 -20.75 -5.09
CA HIS A 165 2.93 -20.29 -3.79
C HIS A 165 1.39 -20.18 -3.73
N LEU A 166 0.78 -19.53 -4.71
CA LEU A 166 -0.66 -19.44 -4.82
C LEU A 166 -1.32 -20.81 -4.84
N PHE A 167 -0.79 -21.76 -5.61
CA PHE A 167 -1.31 -23.12 -5.70
C PHE A 167 -1.29 -23.86 -4.37
N ARG A 168 -0.24 -23.67 -3.56
CA ARG A 168 -0.15 -24.27 -2.23
C ARG A 168 -1.08 -23.63 -1.23
N ARG A 169 -1.23 -22.30 -1.26
CA ARG A 169 -2.22 -21.60 -0.43
C ARG A 169 -3.64 -22.08 -0.75
N ILE A 170 -3.93 -22.40 -1.99
CA ILE A 170 -5.20 -23.01 -2.41
C ILE A 170 -5.47 -24.33 -1.66
N ASN A 171 -4.46 -25.19 -1.56
CA ASN A 171 -4.60 -26.48 -0.90
C ASN A 171 -4.67 -26.38 0.64
N ASP A 172 -4.02 -25.37 1.23
CA ASP A 172 -3.96 -25.19 2.68
C ASP A 172 -5.19 -24.46 3.24
N VAL A 173 -5.81 -23.60 2.45
CA VAL A 173 -7.01 -22.87 2.86
C VAL A 173 -8.24 -23.64 2.38
N LYS A 174 -9.05 -24.15 3.30
CA LYS A 174 -10.37 -24.74 3.03
C LYS A 174 -11.36 -23.69 2.47
N ILE A 175 -11.01 -23.06 1.37
CA ILE A 175 -11.90 -22.12 0.68
C ILE A 175 -12.84 -22.96 -0.17
N ILE A 176 -14.09 -23.11 0.26
CA ILE A 176 -15.13 -23.92 -0.39
C ILE A 176 -15.33 -23.56 -1.88
N LYS A 177 -15.17 -22.29 -2.25
CA LYS A 177 -15.22 -21.83 -3.66
C LYS A 177 -14.04 -22.34 -4.51
N LEU A 178 -12.94 -22.68 -3.87
CA LEU A 178 -11.72 -23.12 -4.52
C LEU A 178 -11.76 -24.58 -4.88
N ASN A 179 -12.33 -25.41 -4.01
CA ASN A 179 -12.56 -26.82 -4.31
C ASN A 179 -13.41 -26.99 -5.57
N SER A 180 -14.39 -26.11 -5.79
CA SER A 180 -15.20 -26.14 -7.02
C SER A 180 -14.37 -25.76 -8.27
N LEU A 181 -13.35 -24.93 -8.15
CA LEU A 181 -12.47 -24.59 -9.28
C LEU A 181 -11.46 -25.71 -9.55
N ILE A 182 -10.90 -26.32 -8.49
CA ILE A 182 -10.02 -27.48 -8.59
C ILE A 182 -10.80 -28.65 -9.20
N GLU A 183 -12.01 -28.95 -8.73
CA GLU A 183 -12.89 -29.97 -9.31
C GLU A 183 -13.25 -29.69 -10.77
N GLN A 184 -13.43 -28.42 -11.15
CA GLN A 184 -13.60 -28.06 -12.54
C GLN A 184 -12.33 -28.31 -13.37
N ILE A 185 -11.15 -27.90 -12.86
CA ILE A 185 -9.86 -28.16 -13.52
C ILE A 185 -9.64 -29.67 -13.64
N GLU A 186 -9.89 -30.47 -12.59
CA GLU A 186 -9.79 -31.93 -12.64
C GLU A 186 -10.84 -32.57 -13.54
N SER A 187 -12.04 -32.01 -13.64
CA SER A 187 -13.06 -32.49 -14.58
C SER A 187 -12.66 -32.24 -16.03
N TYR A 188 -11.97 -31.14 -16.30
CA TYR A 188 -11.39 -30.85 -17.62
C TYR A 188 -10.24 -31.81 -17.96
N GLU A 189 -9.42 -32.24 -16.99
CA GLU A 189 -8.42 -33.28 -17.23
C GLU A 189 -9.04 -34.61 -17.67
N LYS A 190 -10.20 -34.97 -17.15
CA LYS A 190 -10.91 -36.19 -17.56
C LYS A 190 -11.45 -36.06 -19.01
N ILE A 191 -11.95 -34.89 -19.38
CA ILE A 191 -12.45 -34.61 -20.75
C ILE A 191 -11.29 -34.56 -21.76
N PHE A 192 -10.13 -34.06 -21.32
CA PHE A 192 -8.92 -33.93 -22.16
C PHE A 192 -8.32 -35.29 -22.54
N ASN A 193 -8.39 -36.26 -21.64
CA ASN A 193 -7.89 -37.60 -21.92
C ASN A 193 -8.77 -38.37 -22.92
N THR A 194 -9.93 -37.81 -23.30
CA THR A 194 -10.90 -38.48 -24.17
C THR A 194 -11.06 -37.84 -25.57
N ASN A 195 -10.59 -36.59 -25.80
CA ASN A 195 -10.80 -35.88 -27.05
C ASN A 195 -9.57 -35.09 -27.52
N ASN A 196 -8.96 -35.55 -28.63
CA ASN A 196 -7.75 -35.00 -29.25
C ASN A 196 -7.98 -33.80 -30.19
N SER A 197 -8.72 -32.76 -29.85
CA SER A 197 -8.86 -31.60 -30.75
C SER A 197 -8.34 -30.32 -30.12
N GLU A 198 -7.33 -29.72 -30.74
CA GLU A 198 -6.70 -28.43 -30.31
C GLU A 198 -7.71 -27.27 -30.33
N ASP A 199 -8.71 -27.25 -31.17
CA ASP A 199 -9.76 -26.21 -31.24
C ASP A 199 -10.64 -26.08 -30.00
N ASN A 200 -10.71 -27.08 -29.14
CA ASN A 200 -11.46 -27.04 -27.93
C ASN A 200 -10.65 -26.47 -26.75
N LEU A 201 -9.32 -26.45 -26.85
CA LEU A 201 -8.40 -25.90 -25.84
C LEU A 201 -8.56 -24.39 -25.71
N ASP A 202 -8.48 -23.66 -26.83
CA ASP A 202 -8.56 -22.19 -26.83
C ASP A 202 -9.89 -21.68 -26.24
N LYS A 203 -10.99 -22.40 -26.51
CA LYS A 203 -12.31 -22.05 -25.94
C LYS A 203 -12.42 -22.30 -24.44
N ILE A 204 -11.76 -23.35 -23.95
CA ILE A 204 -11.74 -23.70 -22.53
C ILE A 204 -10.86 -22.70 -21.77
N GLU A 205 -9.72 -22.33 -22.32
CA GLU A 205 -8.85 -21.31 -21.75
C GLU A 205 -9.53 -19.95 -21.63
N GLN A 206 -10.18 -19.48 -22.72
CA GLN A 206 -10.91 -18.21 -22.73
C GLN A 206 -12.05 -18.15 -21.69
N ASN A 207 -12.75 -19.25 -21.45
CA ASN A 207 -13.83 -19.31 -20.46
C ASN A 207 -13.34 -19.39 -18.99
N ASN A 208 -12.11 -19.87 -18.77
CA ASN A 208 -11.55 -20.02 -17.43
C ASN A 208 -10.71 -18.82 -17.01
N LEU A 209 -10.21 -18.01 -17.93
CA LEU A 209 -9.36 -16.86 -17.67
C LEU A 209 -9.94 -15.91 -16.58
N PRO A 210 -11.23 -15.48 -16.66
CA PRO A 210 -11.80 -14.61 -15.63
C PRO A 210 -11.89 -15.28 -14.24
N LYS A 211 -12.09 -16.59 -14.19
CA LYS A 211 -12.16 -17.34 -12.94
C LYS A 211 -10.79 -17.44 -12.28
N VAL A 212 -9.76 -17.66 -13.08
CA VAL A 212 -8.35 -17.69 -12.64
C VAL A 212 -7.93 -16.31 -12.12
N GLN A 213 -8.26 -15.25 -12.83
CA GLN A 213 -7.98 -13.88 -12.40
C GLN A 213 -8.69 -13.55 -11.07
N ASN A 214 -9.95 -13.94 -10.94
CA ASN A 214 -10.68 -13.76 -9.69
C ASN A 214 -10.01 -14.52 -8.52
N LEU A 215 -9.57 -15.74 -8.76
CA LEU A 215 -8.87 -16.55 -7.76
C LEU A 215 -7.57 -15.91 -7.30
N ILE A 216 -6.72 -15.47 -8.24
CA ILE A 216 -5.48 -14.75 -7.91
C ILE A 216 -5.80 -13.52 -7.08
N THR A 217 -6.82 -12.76 -7.49
CA THR A 217 -7.27 -11.55 -6.79
C THR A 217 -7.68 -11.85 -5.35
N GLU A 218 -8.49 -12.90 -5.12
CA GLU A 218 -8.92 -13.29 -3.78
C GLU A 218 -7.74 -13.65 -2.87
N ILE A 219 -6.76 -14.40 -3.39
CA ILE A 219 -5.59 -14.79 -2.61
C ILE A 219 -4.71 -13.57 -2.30
N LEU A 220 -4.43 -12.73 -3.30
CA LEU A 220 -3.62 -11.53 -3.10
C LEU A 220 -4.28 -10.56 -2.10
N LEU A 221 -5.61 -10.41 -2.15
CA LEU A 221 -6.35 -9.60 -1.17
C LEU A 221 -6.32 -10.21 0.22
N SER A 222 -6.51 -11.53 0.34
CA SER A 222 -6.42 -12.21 1.64
C SER A 222 -5.05 -12.02 2.27
N GLU A 223 -3.98 -12.19 1.50
CA GLU A 223 -2.62 -11.99 2.01
C GLU A 223 -2.28 -10.51 2.23
N LEU A 224 -2.95 -9.58 1.53
CA LEU A 224 -2.83 -8.16 1.81
C LEU A 224 -3.48 -7.80 3.16
N ASN A 225 -4.60 -8.41 3.50
CA ASN A 225 -5.23 -8.24 4.81
C ASN A 225 -4.31 -8.78 5.93
N ASP A 226 -3.69 -9.96 5.73
CA ASP A 226 -2.72 -10.51 6.68
C ASP A 226 -1.51 -9.57 6.86
N LEU A 227 -1.06 -8.92 5.79
CA LEU A 227 0.01 -7.92 5.82
C LEU A 227 -0.38 -6.67 6.63
N GLU A 228 -1.63 -6.23 6.51
CA GLU A 228 -2.18 -5.09 7.26
C GLU A 228 -2.29 -5.40 8.75
N ASP A 229 -2.65 -6.64 9.10
CA ASP A 229 -2.63 -7.11 10.48
C ASP A 229 -1.20 -7.11 11.07
N ASP A 230 -0.24 -7.61 10.32
CA ASP A 230 1.18 -7.57 10.71
C ASP A 230 1.68 -6.11 10.88
N PHE A 231 1.18 -5.20 10.06
CA PHE A 231 1.52 -3.77 10.16
C PHE A 231 0.90 -3.12 11.41
N GLN A 232 -0.31 -3.50 11.77
CA GLN A 232 -0.94 -3.06 13.01
C GLN A 232 -0.11 -3.50 14.24
N ASP A 233 0.31 -4.76 14.26
CA ASP A 233 1.15 -5.30 15.34
C ASP A 233 2.48 -4.55 15.44
N PHE A 234 3.09 -4.26 14.30
CA PHE A 234 4.31 -3.44 14.24
C PHE A 234 4.09 -2.05 14.84
N LEU A 235 3.02 -1.34 14.47
CA LEU A 235 2.72 -0.01 15.00
C LEU A 235 2.45 -0.05 16.51
N GLN A 236 1.74 -1.06 17.00
CA GLN A 236 1.50 -1.24 18.44
C GLN A 236 2.82 -1.38 19.20
N ASN A 237 3.76 -2.17 18.68
CA ASN A 237 5.08 -2.33 19.28
C ASN A 237 5.87 -1.01 19.24
N GLN A 238 5.87 -0.29 18.10
CA GLN A 238 6.52 1.03 18.03
C GLN A 238 5.98 2.01 19.09
N LEU A 239 4.67 2.03 19.33
CA LEU A 239 4.07 2.92 20.30
C LEU A 239 4.32 2.47 21.76
N ALA A 240 4.48 1.17 22.02
CA ALA A 240 4.85 0.66 23.32
C ALA A 240 6.28 1.05 23.71
N ASP A 241 7.19 1.04 22.75
CA ASP A 241 8.60 1.37 22.94
C ASP A 241 8.87 2.89 23.05
N HIS A 242 7.94 3.74 22.56
CA HIS A 242 8.11 5.20 22.49
C HIS A 242 7.08 5.96 23.34
N LEU A 243 7.26 5.93 24.66
CA LEU A 243 6.32 6.55 25.63
C LEU A 243 6.13 8.05 25.43
N GLU A 244 7.13 8.75 24.90
CA GLU A 244 7.09 10.20 24.66
C GLU A 244 6.39 10.60 23.35
N TYR A 245 6.00 9.63 22.52
CA TYR A 245 5.41 9.89 21.21
C TYR A 245 4.21 10.86 21.27
N SER A 246 3.25 10.63 22.16
CA SER A 246 2.06 11.50 22.26
C SER A 246 2.42 12.95 22.67
N GLN A 247 3.46 13.14 23.47
CA GLN A 247 3.94 14.48 23.83
C GLN A 247 4.64 15.15 22.66
N ASN A 248 5.48 14.41 21.91
CA ASN A 248 6.15 14.91 20.71
C ASN A 248 5.12 15.33 19.63
N VAL A 249 4.07 14.53 19.43
CA VAL A 249 2.95 14.86 18.55
C VAL A 249 2.27 16.16 18.99
N SER A 250 1.98 16.31 20.29
CA SER A 250 1.35 17.53 20.83
C SER A 250 2.21 18.77 20.58
N ASN A 251 3.51 18.67 20.83
CA ASN A 251 4.46 19.76 20.61
C ASN A 251 4.54 20.15 19.12
N THR A 252 4.67 19.17 18.23
CA THR A 252 4.75 19.41 16.79
C THR A 252 3.46 20.00 16.24
N LEU A 253 2.29 19.48 16.67
CA LEU A 253 0.99 20.04 16.28
C LEU A 253 0.80 21.47 16.79
N TYR A 254 1.28 21.80 18.00
CA TYR A 254 1.26 23.17 18.47
C TYR A 254 2.04 24.11 17.56
N GLU A 255 3.25 23.72 17.12
CA GLU A 255 4.07 24.51 16.19
C GLU A 255 3.39 24.71 14.83
N ILE A 256 2.75 23.66 14.31
CA ILE A 256 2.01 23.73 13.04
C ILE A 256 0.72 24.57 13.20
N ALA A 257 -0.05 24.35 14.28
CA ALA A 257 -1.36 24.97 14.46
C ALA A 257 -1.29 26.45 14.83
N LYS A 258 -0.18 26.93 15.43
CA LYS A 258 -0.05 28.32 15.85
C LYS A 258 -0.09 29.30 14.68
N THR A 259 -0.71 30.43 14.90
CA THR A 259 -0.73 31.59 14.00
C THR A 259 -0.54 32.83 14.85
N ASN A 260 0.47 33.67 14.56
CA ASN A 260 0.82 34.84 15.35
C ASN A 260 0.93 34.53 16.87
N ASN A 261 1.61 33.46 17.24
CA ASN A 261 1.81 32.94 18.60
C ASN A 261 0.53 32.52 19.34
N HIS A 262 -0.59 32.35 18.64
CA HIS A 262 -1.83 31.81 19.21
C HIS A 262 -2.19 30.51 18.49
N GLU A 263 -2.47 29.48 19.26
CA GLU A 263 -3.01 28.22 18.74
C GLU A 263 -4.49 28.41 18.41
N LEU A 264 -4.86 28.13 17.16
CA LEU A 264 -6.25 28.16 16.69
C LEU A 264 -6.84 26.75 16.68
N ASN A 265 -8.16 26.65 16.77
CA ASN A 265 -8.84 25.39 16.56
C ASN A 265 -8.55 24.84 15.17
N TYR A 266 -8.33 23.51 15.11
CA TYR A 266 -8.00 22.82 13.88
C TYR A 266 -8.73 21.47 13.76
N ASN A 267 -8.87 21.03 12.52
CA ASN A 267 -9.22 19.66 12.18
C ASN A 267 -8.00 18.96 11.57
N ILE A 268 -7.93 17.63 11.72
CA ILE A 268 -6.85 16.81 11.17
C ILE A 268 -7.39 15.88 10.09
N PHE A 269 -6.76 15.93 8.92
CA PHE A 269 -6.91 14.95 7.85
C PHE A 269 -5.63 14.12 7.79
N ASN A 270 -5.68 12.90 8.32
CA ASN A 270 -4.51 12.09 8.62
C ASN A 270 -4.36 10.94 7.64
N PHE A 271 -3.22 10.88 6.97
CA PHE A 271 -2.81 9.75 6.14
C PHE A 271 -2.06 8.67 6.92
N ASN A 272 -1.70 8.96 8.18
CA ASN A 272 -1.10 7.98 9.07
C ASN A 272 -2.17 7.09 9.71
N TYR A 273 -1.74 5.95 10.20
CA TYR A 273 -2.61 4.99 10.89
C TYR A 273 -2.67 5.23 12.40
N THR A 274 -1.79 6.04 12.94
CA THR A 274 -1.70 6.37 14.37
C THR A 274 -2.75 7.40 14.78
N VAL A 275 -3.21 7.30 16.03
CA VAL A 275 -4.24 8.18 16.62
C VAL A 275 -3.87 8.62 18.06
N PRO A 276 -2.76 9.34 18.26
CA PRO A 276 -2.25 9.68 19.58
C PRO A 276 -3.23 10.51 20.41
N TRP A 277 -4.07 11.31 19.76
CA TRP A 277 -5.12 12.13 20.39
C TRP A 277 -6.26 11.33 21.00
N LYS A 278 -6.43 10.06 20.64
CA LYS A 278 -7.40 9.17 21.33
C LYS A 278 -6.94 8.79 22.72
N LYS A 279 -5.63 8.60 22.91
CA LYS A 279 -5.05 8.14 24.18
C LYS A 279 -5.14 9.20 25.28
N ASP A 280 -4.85 10.46 24.96
CA ASP A 280 -4.98 11.58 25.89
C ASP A 280 -5.44 12.87 25.20
N LYS A 281 -6.76 13.07 25.20
CA LYS A 281 -7.39 14.26 24.60
C LYS A 281 -6.95 15.58 25.23
N ARG A 282 -6.43 15.57 26.46
CA ARG A 282 -6.00 16.79 27.19
C ARG A 282 -4.76 17.40 26.54
N LEU A 283 -3.95 16.60 25.86
CA LEU A 283 -2.79 17.07 25.10
C LEU A 283 -3.18 17.83 23.82
N PHE A 284 -4.43 17.71 23.36
CA PHE A 284 -4.89 18.26 22.08
C PHE A 284 -6.15 19.15 22.25
N PRO A 285 -6.11 20.21 23.06
CA PRO A 285 -7.31 20.98 23.44
C PRO A 285 -7.94 21.75 22.27
N LYS A 286 -7.17 21.98 21.20
CA LYS A 286 -7.63 22.71 20.00
C LYS A 286 -8.06 21.81 18.86
N LEU A 287 -7.82 20.50 18.94
CA LEU A 287 -8.33 19.53 17.99
C LEU A 287 -9.84 19.40 18.13
N LYS A 288 -10.59 19.62 17.07
CA LYS A 288 -12.05 19.55 17.06
C LYS A 288 -12.56 18.28 16.40
N SER A 289 -11.98 17.90 15.26
CA SER A 289 -12.32 16.69 14.56
C SER A 289 -11.11 16.12 13.81
N TYR A 290 -11.11 14.83 13.55
CA TYR A 290 -10.08 14.19 12.76
C TYR A 290 -10.66 13.02 11.97
N ILE A 291 -9.94 12.65 10.91
CA ILE A 291 -10.16 11.43 10.13
C ILE A 291 -8.82 10.83 9.73
N ASN A 292 -8.70 9.50 9.87
CA ASN A 292 -7.62 8.74 9.27
C ASN A 292 -8.14 8.10 7.98
N VAL A 293 -7.68 8.60 6.84
CA VAL A 293 -8.27 8.30 5.52
C VAL A 293 -8.00 6.88 5.02
N HIS A 294 -6.96 6.25 5.54
CA HIS A 294 -6.58 4.87 5.22
C HIS A 294 -6.87 3.90 6.38
N GLY A 295 -7.80 4.32 7.26
CA GLY A 295 -8.09 3.58 8.47
C GLY A 295 -7.16 3.95 9.63
N GLU A 296 -7.40 3.37 10.78
CA GLU A 296 -6.67 3.68 12.01
C GLU A 296 -6.30 2.40 12.76
N MET A 297 -5.15 2.44 13.38
CA MET A 297 -4.72 1.42 14.32
C MET A 297 -5.66 1.36 15.51
N LYS A 298 -6.11 0.19 15.91
CA LYS A 298 -6.95 -0.01 17.10
C LYS A 298 -6.09 -0.15 18.37
N ALA A 299 -6.57 0.42 19.45
CA ALA A 299 -5.90 0.38 20.73
C ALA A 299 -6.12 -0.93 21.50
N ASP A 300 -7.13 -1.71 21.12
CA ASP A 300 -7.51 -2.97 21.72
C ASP A 300 -7.46 -4.10 20.69
N ASN A 301 -7.35 -5.34 21.15
CA ASN A 301 -7.37 -6.54 20.32
C ASN A 301 -8.75 -6.80 19.67
N SER A 302 -9.41 -5.76 19.17
CA SER A 302 -10.67 -5.90 18.48
C SER A 302 -10.46 -6.70 17.18
N ILE A 303 -11.40 -7.58 16.89
CA ILE A 303 -11.33 -8.69 15.93
C ILE A 303 -11.07 -8.23 14.47
N MET A 304 -11.15 -6.92 14.15
CA MET A 304 -10.96 -6.44 12.78
C MET A 304 -10.02 -5.26 12.71
N ASN A 305 -9.00 -5.39 11.88
CA ASN A 305 -8.10 -4.33 11.47
C ASN A 305 -8.83 -3.36 10.52
N ASN A 306 -8.59 -2.06 10.67
CA ASN A 306 -9.13 -1.03 9.78
C ASN A 306 -8.05 -0.37 8.92
N ILE A 307 -6.82 -0.87 8.97
CA ILE A 307 -5.73 -0.39 8.12
C ILE A 307 -5.98 -0.83 6.69
N ILE A 308 -5.84 0.08 5.74
CA ILE A 308 -6.02 -0.19 4.31
C ILE A 308 -4.74 0.15 3.57
N PHE A 309 -4.07 -0.85 3.02
CA PHE A 309 -3.11 -0.67 1.94
C PHE A 309 -3.85 -0.76 0.60
N GLY A 310 -3.56 0.14 -0.31
CA GLY A 310 -4.26 0.14 -1.59
C GLY A 310 -3.72 1.20 -2.53
N ILE A 311 -4.27 1.21 -3.74
CA ILE A 311 -3.88 2.09 -4.82
C ILE A 311 -4.96 3.14 -5.09
N ASP A 312 -4.59 4.24 -5.74
CA ASP A 312 -5.58 5.22 -6.21
C ASP A 312 -6.45 4.61 -7.31
N SER A 313 -7.73 4.98 -7.35
CA SER A 313 -8.71 4.46 -8.31
C SER A 313 -8.69 5.19 -9.66
N ILE A 314 -7.95 6.30 -9.78
CA ILE A 314 -7.93 7.11 -11.00
C ILE A 314 -7.47 6.28 -12.20
N GLY A 315 -8.28 6.29 -13.25
CA GLY A 315 -8.00 5.59 -14.51
C GLY A 315 -8.18 4.08 -14.48
N LEU A 316 -8.71 3.52 -13.38
CA LEU A 316 -9.05 2.10 -13.28
C LEU A 316 -10.54 1.88 -13.56
N ASP A 317 -10.84 0.75 -14.22
CA ASP A 317 -12.21 0.32 -14.53
C ASP A 317 -12.81 -0.39 -13.29
N PRO A 318 -13.95 0.10 -12.74
CA PRO A 318 -14.59 -0.50 -11.56
C PRO A 318 -15.04 -1.95 -11.73
N ILE A 319 -15.17 -2.43 -12.98
CA ILE A 319 -15.61 -3.80 -13.27
C ILE A 319 -14.44 -4.78 -13.19
N LYS A 320 -13.22 -4.30 -13.35
CA LYS A 320 -12.02 -5.14 -13.37
C LYS A 320 -11.55 -5.54 -11.97
N HIS A 321 -10.88 -6.68 -11.88
CA HIS A 321 -10.41 -7.26 -10.63
C HIS A 321 -9.43 -6.35 -9.87
N GLU A 322 -8.58 -5.61 -10.58
CA GLU A 322 -7.63 -4.68 -9.97
C GLU A 322 -8.30 -3.55 -9.17
N TYR A 323 -9.54 -3.19 -9.51
CA TYR A 323 -10.27 -2.14 -8.78
C TYR A 323 -10.51 -2.50 -7.30
N ARG A 324 -10.57 -3.78 -6.98
CA ARG A 324 -10.73 -4.27 -5.61
C ARG A 324 -9.54 -3.95 -4.69
N PHE A 325 -8.38 -3.62 -5.26
CA PHE A 325 -7.20 -3.18 -4.52
C PHE A 325 -7.16 -1.66 -4.32
N THR A 326 -8.15 -0.93 -4.82
CA THR A 326 -8.19 0.52 -4.62
C THR A 326 -8.58 0.89 -3.19
N LYS A 327 -7.97 1.95 -2.67
CA LYS A 327 -8.33 2.53 -1.37
C LYS A 327 -9.82 2.84 -1.30
N ALA A 328 -10.39 3.40 -2.38
CA ALA A 328 -11.81 3.73 -2.47
C ALA A 328 -12.72 2.50 -2.32
N TYR A 329 -12.43 1.41 -3.05
CA TYR A 329 -13.21 0.17 -2.96
C TYR A 329 -13.13 -0.44 -1.56
N ARG A 330 -11.93 -0.59 -1.04
CA ARG A 330 -11.69 -1.20 0.27
C ARG A 330 -12.27 -0.37 1.42
N THR A 331 -12.20 0.96 1.30
CA THR A 331 -12.86 1.86 2.25
C THR A 331 -14.38 1.71 2.19
N LEU A 332 -14.97 1.63 0.98
CA LEU A 332 -16.41 1.41 0.82
C LEU A 332 -16.85 0.06 1.41
N GLU A 333 -16.07 -1.00 1.23
CA GLU A 333 -16.31 -2.32 1.81
C GLU A 333 -16.33 -2.26 3.34
N LEU A 334 -15.36 -1.58 3.98
CA LEU A 334 -15.36 -1.34 5.42
C LEU A 334 -16.58 -0.55 5.90
N TYR A 335 -17.11 0.37 5.08
CA TYR A 335 -18.27 1.18 5.46
C TYR A 335 -19.60 0.45 5.37
N THR A 336 -19.70 -0.54 4.48
CA THR A 336 -20.89 -1.38 4.41
C THR A 336 -21.03 -2.26 5.64
N ASP A 337 -19.92 -2.65 6.23
CA ASP A 337 -19.89 -3.50 7.42
C ASP A 337 -20.00 -2.71 8.73
N TYR A 338 -19.61 -1.43 8.71
CA TYR A 338 -19.58 -0.57 9.89
C TYR A 338 -20.07 0.85 9.56
N ASN A 339 -21.03 1.37 10.30
CA ASN A 339 -21.50 2.77 10.23
C ASN A 339 -20.42 3.80 10.67
N TYR A 340 -19.15 3.53 10.40
CA TYR A 340 -17.99 4.14 11.06
C TYR A 340 -17.69 5.58 10.65
N LEU A 341 -18.00 6.02 9.44
CA LEU A 341 -17.54 7.34 8.95
C LEU A 341 -18.61 8.40 8.76
N ALA A 342 -19.87 8.04 8.67
CA ALA A 342 -20.91 9.00 8.33
C ALA A 342 -20.99 10.20 9.30
N GLU A 343 -20.66 9.99 10.58
CA GLU A 343 -20.69 11.08 11.58
C GLU A 343 -19.42 11.94 11.64
N SER A 344 -18.26 11.44 11.19
CA SER A 344 -16.98 12.14 11.35
C SER A 344 -16.61 13.01 10.15
N THR A 345 -16.93 12.58 8.94
CA THR A 345 -16.53 13.28 7.70
C THR A 345 -17.23 14.63 7.52
N GLU A 346 -18.48 14.76 7.86
CA GLU A 346 -19.21 16.04 7.77
C GLU A 346 -18.62 17.15 8.66
N LYS A 347 -17.90 16.76 9.72
CA LYS A 347 -17.31 17.71 10.68
C LYS A 347 -15.89 18.15 10.33
N ILE A 348 -15.21 17.42 9.45
CA ILE A 348 -13.81 17.71 9.06
C ILE A 348 -13.74 18.92 8.14
N PHE A 349 -14.59 18.94 7.12
CA PHE A 349 -14.59 19.95 6.06
C PHE A 349 -15.62 21.04 6.37
N THR A 350 -15.22 22.03 7.16
CA THR A 350 -16.09 23.18 7.46
C THR A 350 -15.86 24.32 6.45
N LYS A 351 -16.91 25.09 6.18
CA LYS A 351 -16.85 26.25 5.27
C LYS A 351 -15.94 27.37 5.78
N ASP A 352 -15.61 27.36 7.05
CA ASP A 352 -14.83 28.40 7.72
C ASP A 352 -13.32 28.17 7.63
N ILE A 353 -12.88 27.07 7.02
CA ILE A 353 -11.45 26.80 6.78
C ILE A 353 -10.89 27.85 5.82
N VAL A 354 -9.88 28.56 6.29
CA VAL A 354 -9.18 29.61 5.52
C VAL A 354 -7.71 29.26 5.26
N VAL A 355 -7.21 28.18 5.90
CA VAL A 355 -5.85 27.69 5.68
C VAL A 355 -5.79 26.18 5.77
N ILE A 356 -5.10 25.59 4.80
CA ILE A 356 -4.78 24.16 4.76
C ILE A 356 -3.28 24.02 4.96
N LYS A 357 -2.88 23.24 5.94
CA LYS A 357 -1.50 23.05 6.37
C LYS A 357 -1.08 21.61 6.13
N PHE A 358 0.08 21.39 5.56
CA PHE A 358 0.61 20.07 5.21
C PHE A 358 1.90 19.82 5.96
N TYR A 359 2.06 18.64 6.55
CA TYR A 359 3.31 18.20 7.14
C TYR A 359 3.55 16.71 6.99
N GLY A 360 4.76 16.36 6.54
CA GLY A 360 5.21 14.98 6.47
C GLY A 360 4.60 14.11 5.39
N HIS A 361 3.85 14.69 4.44
CA HIS A 361 3.28 13.97 3.30
C HIS A 361 4.16 14.10 2.06
N SER A 362 4.36 12.99 1.35
CA SER A 362 5.19 12.93 0.13
C SER A 362 4.57 13.61 -1.09
N LEU A 363 3.25 13.85 -1.07
CA LEU A 363 2.44 14.44 -2.16
C LEU A 363 2.50 13.63 -3.46
N THR A 364 2.68 12.31 -3.36
CA THR A 364 2.74 11.41 -4.51
C THR A 364 1.37 11.18 -5.15
N GLU A 365 1.38 10.58 -6.35
CA GLU A 365 0.15 10.29 -7.10
C GLU A 365 -0.82 9.34 -6.40
N ALA A 366 -0.33 8.51 -5.50
CA ALA A 366 -1.12 7.50 -4.80
C ALA A 366 -2.28 8.08 -3.95
N ASP A 367 -2.18 9.35 -3.57
CA ASP A 367 -3.18 10.05 -2.76
C ASP A 367 -3.78 11.28 -3.46
N TYR A 368 -3.55 11.40 -4.77
CA TYR A 368 -3.94 12.60 -5.51
C TYR A 368 -5.46 12.88 -5.46
N SER A 369 -6.29 11.85 -5.52
CA SER A 369 -7.75 11.98 -5.47
C SER A 369 -8.24 12.69 -4.21
N TYR A 370 -7.60 12.49 -3.08
CA TYR A 370 -7.92 13.19 -1.82
C TYR A 370 -7.59 14.67 -1.90
N PHE A 371 -6.44 15.02 -2.47
CA PHE A 371 -6.06 16.43 -2.64
C PHE A 371 -6.95 17.15 -3.63
N GLN A 372 -7.27 16.50 -4.75
CA GLN A 372 -8.22 17.04 -5.72
C GLN A 372 -9.56 17.36 -5.06
N HIS A 373 -10.13 16.40 -4.31
CA HIS A 373 -11.38 16.62 -3.58
C HIS A 373 -11.31 17.83 -2.64
N ILE A 374 -10.23 17.94 -1.84
CA ILE A 374 -10.05 19.07 -0.91
C ILE A 374 -9.94 20.40 -1.68
N PHE A 375 -9.20 20.44 -2.77
CA PHE A 375 -9.00 21.65 -3.56
C PHE A 375 -10.27 22.10 -4.28
N ASP A 376 -11.07 21.15 -4.78
CA ASP A 376 -12.39 21.41 -5.37
C ASP A 376 -13.37 21.94 -4.32
N LEU A 377 -13.42 21.30 -3.15
CA LEU A 377 -14.31 21.68 -2.05
C LEU A 377 -14.11 23.12 -1.59
N TYR A 378 -12.86 23.60 -1.58
CA TYR A 378 -12.51 24.95 -1.17
C TYR A 378 -12.30 25.91 -2.33
N ASP A 379 -12.66 25.54 -3.56
CA ASP A 379 -12.47 26.34 -4.78
C ASP A 379 -11.09 27.01 -4.81
N LEU A 380 -10.04 26.19 -4.85
CA LEU A 380 -8.67 26.67 -4.67
C LEU A 380 -8.30 27.80 -5.63
N TYR A 381 -8.87 27.86 -6.82
CA TYR A 381 -8.59 28.94 -7.77
C TYR A 381 -9.18 30.31 -7.36
N ASN A 382 -10.46 30.32 -6.94
CA ASN A 382 -11.20 31.58 -6.71
C ASN A 382 -11.25 32.00 -5.25
N SER A 383 -11.09 31.06 -4.30
CA SER A 383 -11.15 31.38 -2.87
C SER A 383 -9.93 32.15 -2.37
N SER A 384 -9.96 32.52 -1.10
CA SER A 384 -8.83 33.13 -0.37
C SER A 384 -8.07 32.10 0.49
N VAL A 385 -8.39 30.80 0.38
CA VAL A 385 -7.77 29.74 1.15
C VAL A 385 -6.26 29.70 0.87
N LYS A 386 -5.47 29.55 1.94
CA LYS A 386 -4.01 29.50 1.89
C LYS A 386 -3.54 28.07 2.06
N LEU A 387 -2.50 27.69 1.32
CA LEU A 387 -1.77 26.45 1.46
C LEU A 387 -0.43 26.73 2.15
N ILE A 388 -0.14 26.05 3.23
CA ILE A 388 1.13 26.14 3.94
C ILE A 388 1.72 24.74 4.08
N PHE A 389 2.87 24.53 3.46
CA PHE A 389 3.61 23.28 3.55
C PHE A 389 4.74 23.46 4.57
N TYR A 390 4.86 22.50 5.46
CA TYR A 390 5.93 22.48 6.47
C TYR A 390 6.90 21.34 6.16
N TYR A 391 8.18 21.58 6.43
CA TYR A 391 9.22 20.57 6.38
C TYR A 391 10.20 20.75 7.54
N SER A 392 10.93 19.71 7.89
CA SER A 392 12.00 19.71 8.90
C SER A 392 13.18 18.90 8.39
N GLU A 393 14.33 19.09 8.99
CA GLU A 393 15.49 18.22 8.79
C GLU A 393 15.22 16.85 9.41
N TYR A 394 15.58 15.79 8.70
CA TYR A 394 15.47 14.42 9.19
C TYR A 394 16.54 13.50 8.60
N ALA A 395 16.88 12.45 9.33
CA ALA A 395 17.77 11.36 8.89
C ALA A 395 19.15 11.82 8.37
N GLY A 396 19.69 12.95 8.88
CA GLY A 396 20.98 13.49 8.48
C GLY A 396 21.01 14.10 7.07
N ARG A 397 19.83 14.33 6.45
CA ARG A 397 19.72 15.05 5.17
C ARG A 397 19.73 16.56 5.39
N GLU A 398 20.38 17.27 4.49
CA GLU A 398 20.44 18.73 4.56
C GLU A 398 19.06 19.36 4.26
N ALA A 399 18.75 20.46 4.96
CA ALA A 399 17.49 21.20 4.75
C ALA A 399 17.32 21.69 3.31
N SER A 400 18.41 21.99 2.61
CA SER A 400 18.42 22.39 1.20
C SER A 400 17.81 21.34 0.28
N ASP A 401 18.20 20.07 0.46
CA ASP A 401 17.79 18.96 -0.38
C ASP A 401 16.30 18.62 -0.14
N ILE A 402 15.91 18.59 1.13
CA ILE A 402 14.52 18.36 1.52
C ILE A 402 13.62 19.50 0.98
N LYS A 403 14.08 20.74 1.08
CA LYS A 403 13.37 21.88 0.53
C LYS A 403 13.17 21.79 -0.98
N GLN A 404 14.20 21.36 -1.72
CA GLN A 404 14.13 21.21 -3.17
C GLN A 404 13.14 20.12 -3.57
N GLU A 405 13.15 18.99 -2.91
CA GLU A 405 12.16 17.92 -3.12
C GLU A 405 10.74 18.39 -2.84
N GLN A 406 10.53 19.09 -1.73
CA GLN A 406 9.21 19.61 -1.38
C GLN A 406 8.72 20.64 -2.40
N LEU A 407 9.57 21.55 -2.88
CA LEU A 407 9.20 22.49 -3.93
C LEU A 407 8.78 21.79 -5.21
N SER A 408 9.49 20.73 -5.62
CA SER A 408 9.15 19.94 -6.80
C SER A 408 7.81 19.22 -6.61
N SER A 409 7.60 18.56 -5.48
CA SER A 409 6.36 17.83 -5.19
C SER A 409 5.14 18.76 -5.12
N ILE A 410 5.28 19.93 -4.48
CA ILE A 410 4.24 20.96 -4.43
C ILE A 410 3.90 21.45 -5.82
N SER A 411 4.91 21.76 -6.65
CA SER A 411 4.70 22.23 -8.01
C SER A 411 3.95 21.19 -8.83
N CYS A 412 4.39 19.92 -8.80
CA CYS A 412 3.72 18.83 -9.49
C CYS A 412 2.25 18.66 -9.04
N LEU A 413 1.98 18.72 -7.74
CA LEU A 413 0.62 18.61 -7.20
C LEU A 413 -0.29 19.72 -7.71
N ILE A 414 0.17 20.99 -7.65
CA ILE A 414 -0.64 22.15 -8.07
C ILE A 414 -0.84 22.19 -9.57
N GLU A 415 0.18 21.85 -10.37
CA GLU A 415 0.07 21.79 -11.83
C GLU A 415 -0.89 20.68 -12.25
N LYS A 416 -0.77 19.47 -11.67
CA LYS A 416 -1.68 18.37 -11.93
C LYS A 416 -3.14 18.73 -11.58
N TYR A 417 -3.37 19.41 -10.45
CA TYR A 417 -4.70 19.92 -10.13
C TYR A 417 -5.17 20.98 -11.14
N GLY A 418 -4.26 21.85 -11.60
CA GLY A 418 -4.57 22.84 -12.64
C GLY A 418 -5.10 22.20 -13.93
N GLU A 419 -4.62 21.00 -14.30
CA GLU A 419 -5.09 20.26 -15.48
C GLU A 419 -6.55 19.81 -15.35
N THR A 420 -7.08 19.68 -14.14
CA THR A 420 -8.47 19.26 -13.89
C THR A 420 -9.48 20.40 -14.01
N LEU A 421 -9.03 21.66 -13.93
CA LEU A 421 -9.90 22.80 -14.03
C LEU A 421 -10.53 22.93 -15.42
N ASP A 422 -11.83 23.29 -15.48
CA ASP A 422 -12.57 23.47 -16.72
C ASP A 422 -11.91 24.55 -17.58
N ASN A 423 -11.50 25.66 -16.98
CA ASN A 423 -10.75 26.69 -17.66
C ASN A 423 -9.25 26.34 -17.67
N LYS A 424 -8.79 25.75 -18.76
CA LYS A 424 -7.39 25.34 -18.93
C LYS A 424 -6.37 26.50 -18.77
N ASN A 425 -6.76 27.73 -19.08
CA ASN A 425 -5.88 28.88 -18.87
C ASN A 425 -5.75 29.23 -17.38
N HIS A 426 -6.82 29.04 -16.60
CA HIS A 426 -6.76 29.14 -15.15
C HIS A 426 -5.86 28.03 -14.54
N GLY A 427 -5.96 26.83 -15.06
CA GLY A 427 -5.12 25.71 -14.63
C GLY A 427 -3.63 26.01 -14.82
N LYS A 428 -3.23 26.46 -16.00
CA LYS A 428 -1.83 26.78 -16.32
C LYS A 428 -1.21 27.88 -15.46
N ASN A 429 -2.00 28.78 -14.90
CA ASN A 429 -1.49 29.90 -14.09
C ASN A 429 -1.73 29.73 -12.59
N LEU A 430 -2.31 28.60 -12.16
CA LEU A 430 -2.72 28.38 -10.78
C LEU A 430 -1.55 28.51 -9.79
N LEU A 431 -0.44 27.85 -10.04
CA LEU A 431 0.76 27.92 -9.19
C LEU A 431 1.25 29.38 -9.08
N THR A 432 1.40 30.07 -10.20
CA THR A 432 1.82 31.47 -10.24
C THR A 432 0.85 32.36 -9.45
N ARG A 433 -0.46 32.15 -9.63
CA ARG A 433 -1.50 32.88 -8.91
C ARG A 433 -1.39 32.72 -7.40
N LEU A 434 -1.23 31.47 -6.93
CA LEU A 434 -1.10 31.17 -5.50
C LEU A 434 0.13 31.86 -4.90
N ILE A 435 1.25 31.88 -5.60
CA ILE A 435 2.49 32.51 -5.17
C ILE A 435 2.31 34.06 -5.13
N GLN A 436 1.83 34.66 -6.22
CA GLN A 436 1.68 36.12 -6.32
C GLN A 436 0.66 36.67 -5.32
N THR A 437 -0.37 35.90 -4.98
CA THR A 437 -1.36 36.31 -3.97
C THR A 437 -0.95 35.98 -2.54
N GLY A 438 0.26 35.42 -2.31
CA GLY A 438 0.77 35.05 -1.00
C GLY A 438 -0.01 33.91 -0.34
N ARG A 439 -0.69 33.10 -1.16
CA ARG A 439 -1.52 32.00 -0.70
C ARG A 439 -0.79 30.65 -0.60
N LEU A 440 0.41 30.54 -1.16
CA LEU A 440 1.26 29.36 -1.10
C LEU A 440 2.53 29.71 -0.31
N LYS A 441 2.86 28.89 0.70
CA LYS A 441 4.07 29.03 1.51
C LYS A 441 4.70 27.68 1.79
N LEU A 442 6.03 27.66 1.86
CA LEU A 442 6.84 26.54 2.37
C LEU A 442 7.65 27.04 3.56
N ILE A 443 7.55 26.38 4.70
CA ILE A 443 8.12 26.82 6.00
C ILE A 443 8.92 25.68 6.61
N CYS A 444 10.14 25.95 7.04
CA CYS A 444 10.94 25.04 7.85
C CYS A 444 10.55 25.19 9.33
N ILE A 445 10.36 24.08 10.07
CA ILE A 445 10.05 24.05 11.51
C ILE A 445 11.02 23.14 12.26
#